data_c737d7d6335ccc5c1e09a0553536a04f
#
_entry.id   c737d7d6335ccc5c1e09a0553536a04f
#
_cell.length_a   1.000
_cell.length_b   1.000
_cell.length_c   1.000
_cell.angle_alpha   90.00
_cell.angle_beta   90.00
_cell.angle_gamma   90.00
#
_symmetry.space_group_name_H-M   'P 1'
#
loop_
_entity.id
_entity.type
_entity.pdbx_description
1 polymer ?
#
loop_
_entity_poly.entity_id
_entity_poly.type
_entity_poly.pdbx_seq_one_letter_code
_entity_poly.pdbx_strand_id
1 'polypeptide(L)'
;HNADVVAGSVIPEFDEGVPDWIKRAWPNGRRRGKVRTGSQVGFAITGNCLFRANVLRDIPEPFEPRLALTGGSDRFLGLRLSRQGHKIVWCNESVVHEIVPPSRSNIGWMLRRAYRTGNDGVLCEKLLPREIRKSPVLRGVRAVIRIPIEASQLLAALLKRRRAEATKHLLNIAQAWGTITGLLGIRYEEYRRIHGS
;
A
#
# COMPACT_ATOMS: atom_id res chain seq x y z
N HIS A 1 18.13 3.40 18.53
CA HIS A 1 17.81 2.11 17.88
C HIS A 1 18.77 1.72 16.76
N ASN A 2 19.77 2.51 16.43
CA ASN A 2 20.68 2.31 15.31
C ASN A 2 19.92 1.80 14.04
N ALA A 3 18.98 2.61 13.57
CA ALA A 3 18.14 2.30 12.42
C ALA A 3 18.63 3.04 11.16
N ASP A 4 18.45 2.43 10.01
CA ASP A 4 18.72 3.06 8.71
C ASP A 4 17.52 3.90 8.25
N VAL A 5 16.31 3.43 8.58
CA VAL A 5 15.05 4.13 8.31
C VAL A 5 14.15 4.05 9.53
N VAL A 6 13.52 5.17 9.87
CA VAL A 6 12.43 5.23 10.85
C VAL A 6 11.14 5.55 10.10
N ALA A 7 10.12 4.71 10.31
CA ALA A 7 8.80 4.87 9.70
C ALA A 7 7.75 5.15 10.77
N GLY A 8 6.85 6.08 10.51
CA GLY A 8 5.77 6.45 11.41
C GLY A 8 4.37 6.32 10.79
N SER A 9 3.38 6.70 11.58
CA SER A 9 1.97 6.67 11.19
C SER A 9 1.61 7.83 10.27
N VAL A 10 0.79 7.53 9.26
CA VAL A 10 0.05 8.54 8.48
C VAL A 10 -1.41 8.37 8.83
N ILE A 11 -2.02 9.40 9.43
CA ILE A 11 -3.42 9.39 9.86
C ILE A 11 -4.24 10.18 8.83
N PRO A 12 -5.23 9.56 8.18
CA PRO A 12 -6.10 10.27 7.26
C PRO A 12 -7.05 11.19 8.02
N GLU A 13 -7.16 12.43 7.58
CA GLU A 13 -8.18 13.40 7.99
C GLU A 13 -9.18 13.57 6.87
N PHE A 14 -10.45 13.49 7.22
CA PHE A 14 -11.56 13.56 6.27
C PHE A 14 -12.45 14.78 6.58
N ASP A 15 -13.02 15.35 5.52
CA ASP A 15 -14.07 16.35 5.66
C ASP A 15 -15.27 15.82 6.47
N GLU A 16 -16.02 16.72 7.09
CA GLU A 16 -17.17 16.37 7.94
C GLU A 16 -18.25 15.59 7.19
N GLY A 17 -18.48 15.88 5.91
CA GLY A 17 -19.46 15.20 5.06
C GLY A 17 -19.12 13.77 4.66
N VAL A 18 -17.91 13.26 4.95
CA VAL A 18 -17.52 11.89 4.59
C VAL A 18 -18.18 10.89 5.53
N PRO A 19 -18.96 9.91 5.00
CA PRO A 19 -19.65 8.92 5.83
C PRO A 19 -18.70 8.08 6.69
N ASP A 20 -19.09 7.80 7.93
CA ASP A 20 -18.28 7.02 8.89
C ASP A 20 -17.88 5.63 8.39
N TRP A 21 -18.73 4.99 7.58
CA TRP A 21 -18.39 3.68 7.05
C TRP A 21 -17.22 3.74 6.06
N ILE A 22 -17.05 4.86 5.32
CA ILE A 22 -15.88 5.12 4.47
C ILE A 22 -14.64 5.31 5.35
N LYS A 23 -14.72 6.17 6.37
CA LYS A 23 -13.62 6.41 7.33
C LYS A 23 -13.16 5.08 7.96
N ARG A 24 -14.10 4.22 8.39
CA ARG A 24 -13.81 2.90 8.96
C ARG A 24 -13.28 1.87 7.95
N ALA A 25 -13.65 2.00 6.69
CA ALA A 25 -13.17 1.12 5.61
C ALA A 25 -11.81 1.55 5.05
N TRP A 26 -11.34 2.76 5.35
CA TRP A 26 -10.12 3.31 4.79
C TRP A 26 -8.90 2.40 5.00
N PRO A 27 -8.13 2.07 3.95
CA PRO A 27 -7.06 1.07 4.03
C PRO A 27 -5.81 1.55 4.77
N ASN A 28 -5.59 2.86 4.85
CA ASN A 28 -4.40 3.48 5.44
C ASN A 28 -4.65 3.87 6.92
N GLY A 29 -3.58 4.05 7.70
CA GLY A 29 -3.67 4.57 9.08
C GLY A 29 -3.79 3.51 10.18
N ARG A 30 -3.80 2.20 9.86
CA ARG A 30 -4.11 1.13 10.84
C ARG A 30 -2.93 0.60 11.66
N ARG A 31 -1.72 1.11 11.46
CA ARG A 31 -0.54 0.57 12.18
C ARG A 31 -0.29 1.20 13.53
N ARG A 32 -0.84 2.40 13.79
CA ARG A 32 -0.67 3.05 15.09
C ARG A 32 -1.19 2.14 16.21
N GLY A 33 -0.36 1.92 17.22
CA GLY A 33 -0.68 1.06 18.36
C GLY A 33 -0.65 -0.45 18.08
N LYS A 34 -0.50 -0.88 16.81
CA LYS A 34 -0.41 -2.31 16.45
C LYS A 34 1.02 -2.83 16.38
N VAL A 35 1.97 -1.94 16.17
CA VAL A 35 3.40 -2.26 16.10
C VAL A 35 4.09 -1.45 17.20
N ARG A 36 4.88 -2.11 18.04
CA ARG A 36 5.62 -1.44 19.12
C ARG A 36 6.74 -0.57 18.54
N THR A 37 6.94 0.63 19.10
CA THR A 37 8.09 1.48 18.78
C THR A 37 9.40 0.72 18.93
N GLY A 38 10.29 0.85 17.96
CA GLY A 38 11.55 0.12 17.88
C GLY A 38 11.45 -1.26 17.20
N SER A 39 10.24 -1.78 16.91
CA SER A 39 10.11 -3.03 16.17
C SER A 39 10.55 -2.88 14.73
N GLN A 40 11.26 -3.89 14.21
CA GLN A 40 11.63 -3.94 12.81
C GLN A 40 10.41 -4.22 11.93
N VAL A 41 10.28 -3.47 10.82
CA VAL A 41 9.20 -3.62 9.84
C VAL A 41 9.76 -3.93 8.46
N GLY A 42 9.01 -4.67 7.66
CA GLY A 42 9.48 -5.18 6.37
C GLY A 42 9.45 -4.16 5.22
N PHE A 43 8.87 -2.98 5.42
CA PHE A 43 8.86 -1.88 4.44
C PHE A 43 8.41 -0.56 5.09
N ALA A 44 8.71 0.54 4.40
CA ALA A 44 8.26 1.88 4.75
C ALA A 44 7.62 2.55 3.53
N ILE A 45 6.77 3.53 3.77
CA ILE A 45 6.18 4.41 2.76
C ILE A 45 6.67 5.81 3.05
N THR A 46 7.14 6.52 2.04
CA THR A 46 7.85 7.80 2.21
C THR A 46 7.02 8.94 2.82
N GLY A 47 5.69 8.79 2.90
CA GLY A 47 4.80 9.79 3.48
C GLY A 47 5.08 10.15 4.95
N ASN A 48 5.73 9.24 5.73
CA ASN A 48 6.24 9.54 7.06
C ASN A 48 7.45 8.64 7.35
N CYS A 49 8.61 9.02 6.78
CA CYS A 49 9.86 8.31 6.97
C CYS A 49 11.04 9.26 7.14
N LEU A 50 11.94 8.90 8.04
CA LEU A 50 13.25 9.52 8.19
C LEU A 50 14.31 8.52 7.73
N PHE A 51 15.14 8.91 6.78
CA PHE A 51 16.22 8.10 6.23
C PHE A 51 17.57 8.59 6.74
N ARG A 52 18.45 7.67 7.08
CA ARG A 52 19.86 8.00 7.29
C ARG A 52 20.46 8.44 5.95
N ALA A 53 21.14 9.58 5.91
CA ALA A 53 21.56 10.23 4.66
C ALA A 53 22.47 9.35 3.77
N ASN A 54 23.35 8.54 4.38
CA ASN A 54 24.22 7.62 3.63
C ASN A 54 23.40 6.56 2.88
N VAL A 55 22.31 6.07 3.45
CA VAL A 55 21.44 5.07 2.79
C VAL A 55 20.89 5.56 1.45
N LEU A 56 20.52 6.83 1.36
CA LEU A 56 20.03 7.42 0.11
C LEU A 56 21.15 7.83 -0.85
N ARG A 57 22.31 8.28 -0.32
CA ARG A 57 23.47 8.66 -1.15
C ARG A 57 24.02 7.46 -1.92
N ASP A 58 23.98 6.29 -1.34
CA ASP A 58 24.49 5.05 -1.96
C ASP A 58 23.53 4.47 -3.04
N ILE A 59 22.37 5.11 -3.23
CA ILE A 59 21.38 4.73 -4.24
C ILE A 59 21.31 5.84 -5.30
N PRO A 60 21.87 5.67 -6.51
CA PRO A 60 21.89 6.70 -7.54
C PRO A 60 20.48 7.19 -7.93
N GLU A 61 19.52 6.28 -8.00
CA GLU A 61 18.10 6.54 -8.30
C GLU A 61 17.22 5.90 -7.23
N PRO A 62 16.91 6.61 -6.12
CA PRO A 62 16.10 6.05 -5.04
C PRO A 62 14.66 5.78 -5.48
N PHE A 63 14.13 6.56 -6.41
CA PHE A 63 12.80 6.37 -6.99
C PHE A 63 12.90 5.81 -8.40
N GLU A 64 12.31 4.64 -8.62
CA GLU A 64 12.35 3.89 -9.88
C GLU A 64 11.55 4.60 -10.98
N PRO A 65 12.19 5.11 -12.07
CA PRO A 65 11.49 5.87 -13.12
C PRO A 65 10.40 5.07 -13.83
N ARG A 66 10.54 3.74 -13.96
CA ARG A 66 9.54 2.85 -14.58
C ARG A 66 8.21 2.80 -13.81
N LEU A 67 8.18 3.34 -12.59
CA LEU A 67 6.99 3.46 -11.75
C LEU A 67 6.36 4.86 -11.79
N ALA A 68 6.89 5.79 -12.57
CA ALA A 68 6.42 7.18 -12.60
C ALA A 68 4.92 7.30 -12.97
N LEU A 69 4.44 6.52 -13.95
CA LEU A 69 3.04 6.54 -14.38
C LEU A 69 2.13 5.58 -13.60
N THR A 70 2.68 4.51 -13.05
CA THR A 70 1.90 3.52 -12.29
C THR A 70 1.76 3.89 -10.81
N GLY A 71 2.74 4.63 -10.27
CA GLY A 71 2.92 4.84 -8.83
C GLY A 71 3.61 3.66 -8.16
N GLY A 72 3.82 3.76 -6.84
CA GLY A 72 4.46 2.72 -6.05
C GLY A 72 5.98 2.86 -5.92
N SER A 73 6.58 3.96 -6.40
CA SER A 73 8.03 4.24 -6.27
C SER A 73 8.48 4.27 -4.81
N ASP A 74 7.67 4.85 -3.93
CA ASP A 74 7.88 4.85 -2.49
C ASP A 74 7.89 3.44 -1.89
N ARG A 75 6.93 2.62 -2.31
CA ARG A 75 6.85 1.22 -1.92
C ARG A 75 8.05 0.42 -2.43
N PHE A 76 8.47 0.68 -3.67
CA PHE A 76 9.63 0.02 -4.27
C PHE A 76 10.90 0.33 -3.49
N LEU A 77 11.14 1.61 -3.15
CA LEU A 77 12.28 2.03 -2.34
C LEU A 77 12.29 1.31 -0.99
N GLY A 78 11.18 1.36 -0.24
CA GLY A 78 11.08 0.70 1.07
C GLY A 78 11.28 -0.82 0.98
N LEU A 79 10.76 -1.46 -0.07
CA LEU A 79 10.92 -2.88 -0.30
C LEU A 79 12.37 -3.24 -0.66
N ARG A 80 13.02 -2.45 -1.53
CA ARG A 80 14.43 -2.60 -1.92
C ARG A 80 15.33 -2.53 -0.70
N LEU A 81 15.20 -1.46 0.10
CA LEU A 81 15.99 -1.27 1.31
C LEU A 81 15.82 -2.43 2.31
N SER A 82 14.57 -2.82 2.59
CA SER A 82 14.30 -3.95 3.49
C SER A 82 14.93 -5.25 3.01
N ARG A 83 14.96 -5.50 1.69
CA ARG A 83 15.53 -6.71 1.10
C ARG A 83 17.04 -6.69 1.01
N GLN A 84 17.64 -5.52 0.96
CA GLN A 84 19.09 -5.31 1.04
C GLN A 84 19.61 -5.39 2.47
N GLY A 85 18.74 -5.63 3.46
CA GLY A 85 19.13 -5.82 4.86
C GLY A 85 19.14 -4.53 5.69
N HIS A 86 18.72 -3.39 5.14
CA HIS A 86 18.60 -2.17 5.90
C HIS A 86 17.58 -2.30 7.03
N LYS A 87 17.92 -1.78 8.19
CA LYS A 87 17.09 -1.82 9.38
C LYS A 87 16.04 -0.73 9.36
N ILE A 88 14.79 -1.09 9.07
CA ILE A 88 13.64 -0.20 9.10
C ILE A 88 12.92 -0.41 10.43
N VAL A 89 12.76 0.60 11.26
CA VAL A 89 12.06 0.51 12.53
C VAL A 89 10.80 1.37 12.55
N TRP A 90 9.83 0.91 13.32
CA TRP A 90 8.57 1.62 13.53
C TRP A 90 8.66 2.56 14.73
N CYS A 91 8.04 3.76 14.60
CA CYS A 91 7.91 4.74 15.67
C CYS A 91 6.44 5.18 15.78
N ASN A 92 5.77 4.84 16.88
CA ASN A 92 4.36 5.22 17.11
C ASN A 92 4.18 6.71 17.37
N GLU A 93 5.22 7.34 17.90
CA GLU A 93 5.24 8.75 18.26
C GLU A 93 5.41 9.66 17.04
N SER A 94 5.96 9.10 15.95
CA SER A 94 6.06 9.79 14.66
C SER A 94 4.72 9.71 13.95
N VAL A 95 3.96 10.79 13.99
CA VAL A 95 2.63 10.89 13.41
C VAL A 95 2.56 12.08 12.47
N VAL A 96 2.07 11.87 11.26
CA VAL A 96 1.67 12.92 10.33
C VAL A 96 0.20 12.75 9.96
N HIS A 97 -0.46 13.86 9.66
CA HIS A 97 -1.86 13.89 9.25
C HIS A 97 -1.93 14.16 7.74
N GLU A 98 -2.70 13.35 7.03
CA GLU A 98 -2.93 13.48 5.59
C GLU A 98 -4.37 13.90 5.34
N ILE A 99 -4.57 15.11 4.80
CA ILE A 99 -5.91 15.57 4.39
C ILE A 99 -6.33 14.75 3.17
N VAL A 100 -7.45 14.04 3.31
CA VAL A 100 -8.03 13.24 2.23
C VAL A 100 -9.11 14.05 1.53
N PRO A 101 -8.87 14.52 0.29
CA PRO A 101 -9.84 15.35 -0.41
C PRO A 101 -11.14 14.57 -0.74
N PRO A 102 -12.27 15.24 -0.91
CA PRO A 102 -13.57 14.61 -1.24
C PRO A 102 -13.52 13.73 -2.47
N SER A 103 -12.72 14.10 -3.49
CA SER A 103 -12.49 13.30 -4.70
C SER A 103 -11.90 11.91 -4.44
N ARG A 104 -11.21 11.73 -3.32
CA ARG A 104 -10.64 10.45 -2.88
C ARG A 104 -11.49 9.73 -1.83
N SER A 105 -12.41 10.44 -1.17
CA SER A 105 -13.23 9.91 -0.07
C SER A 105 -14.47 9.16 -0.56
N ASN A 106 -14.34 8.33 -1.59
CA ASN A 106 -15.43 7.54 -2.16
C ASN A 106 -14.99 6.12 -2.52
N ILE A 107 -15.98 5.22 -2.63
CA ILE A 107 -15.72 3.80 -2.87
C ILE A 107 -15.06 3.53 -4.22
N GLY A 108 -15.40 4.30 -5.25
CA GLY A 108 -14.82 4.13 -6.60
C GLY A 108 -13.32 4.40 -6.59
N TRP A 109 -12.89 5.46 -5.91
CA TRP A 109 -11.47 5.76 -5.75
C TRP A 109 -10.77 4.70 -4.90
N MET A 110 -11.39 4.28 -3.79
CA MET A 110 -10.82 3.25 -2.92
C MET A 110 -10.61 1.92 -3.67
N LEU A 111 -11.56 1.53 -4.52
CA LEU A 111 -11.45 0.32 -5.35
C LEU A 111 -10.32 0.43 -6.38
N ARG A 112 -10.23 1.55 -7.12
CA ARG A 112 -9.12 1.78 -8.05
C ARG A 112 -7.78 1.74 -7.33
N ARG A 113 -7.67 2.39 -6.16
CA ARG A 113 -6.45 2.37 -5.36
C ARG A 113 -6.11 0.96 -4.85
N ALA A 114 -7.08 0.18 -4.41
CA ALA A 114 -6.86 -1.20 -3.99
C ALA A 114 -6.37 -2.08 -5.14
N TYR A 115 -7.02 -1.98 -6.30
CA TYR A 115 -6.61 -2.66 -7.53
C TYR A 115 -5.17 -2.29 -7.91
N ARG A 116 -4.86 -0.99 -7.99
CA ARG A 116 -3.51 -0.48 -8.25
C ARG A 116 -2.50 -1.05 -7.26
N THR A 117 -2.79 -1.02 -5.96
CA THR A 117 -1.90 -1.54 -4.92
C THR A 117 -1.54 -3.01 -5.12
N GLY A 118 -2.47 -3.82 -5.63
CA GLY A 118 -2.22 -5.20 -6.03
C GLY A 118 -1.29 -5.29 -7.24
N ASN A 119 -1.59 -4.52 -8.27
CA ASN A 119 -0.86 -4.45 -9.53
C ASN A 119 0.58 -3.97 -9.34
N ASP A 120 0.77 -2.81 -8.66
CA ASP A 120 2.08 -2.25 -8.33
C ASP A 120 2.93 -3.21 -7.49
N GLY A 121 2.28 -3.96 -6.60
CA GLY A 121 2.98 -4.92 -5.77
C GLY A 121 3.68 -6.03 -6.57
N VAL A 122 3.10 -6.44 -7.70
CA VAL A 122 3.72 -7.39 -8.62
C VAL A 122 4.83 -6.71 -9.42
N LEU A 123 4.57 -5.51 -9.90
CA LEU A 123 5.55 -4.75 -10.68
C LEU A 123 6.80 -4.44 -9.84
N CYS A 124 6.63 -3.97 -8.60
CA CYS A 124 7.75 -3.76 -7.68
C CYS A 124 8.60 -5.01 -7.49
N GLU A 125 7.98 -6.19 -7.28
CA GLU A 125 8.73 -7.44 -7.15
C GLU A 125 9.47 -7.81 -8.44
N LYS A 126 8.85 -7.61 -9.62
CA LYS A 126 9.49 -7.89 -10.92
C LYS A 126 10.68 -6.97 -11.19
N LEU A 127 10.68 -5.76 -10.66
CA LEU A 127 11.74 -4.75 -10.83
C LEU A 127 12.92 -4.94 -9.88
N LEU A 128 12.73 -5.67 -8.77
CA LEU A 128 13.84 -6.00 -7.86
C LEU A 128 14.85 -6.94 -8.52
N PRO A 129 16.15 -6.85 -8.16
CA PRO A 129 17.17 -7.83 -8.52
C PRO A 129 16.72 -9.26 -8.15
N ARG A 130 17.12 -10.24 -8.98
CA ARG A 130 16.69 -11.65 -8.82
C ARG A 130 17.02 -12.22 -7.45
N GLU A 131 18.17 -11.81 -6.89
CA GLU A 131 18.75 -12.30 -5.63
C GLU A 131 17.88 -11.94 -4.42
N ILE A 132 17.21 -10.79 -4.48
CA ILE A 132 16.42 -10.26 -3.36
C ILE A 132 14.91 -10.28 -3.58
N ARG A 133 14.46 -10.66 -4.79
CA ARG A 133 13.05 -10.66 -5.14
C ARG A 133 12.34 -11.93 -4.63
N LYS A 134 11.11 -11.78 -4.12
CA LYS A 134 10.23 -12.93 -3.86
C LYS A 134 9.46 -13.32 -5.11
N SER A 135 9.17 -14.61 -5.24
CA SER A 135 8.39 -15.10 -6.36
C SER A 135 7.05 -14.37 -6.49
N PRO A 136 6.80 -13.68 -7.60
CA PRO A 136 5.50 -13.06 -7.84
C PRO A 136 4.38 -14.09 -8.04
N VAL A 137 4.71 -15.29 -8.49
CA VAL A 137 3.75 -16.39 -8.68
C VAL A 137 3.09 -16.80 -7.36
N LEU A 138 3.89 -16.95 -6.29
CA LEU A 138 3.34 -17.27 -4.96
C LEU A 138 2.35 -16.19 -4.47
N ARG A 139 2.60 -14.94 -4.81
CA ARG A 139 1.67 -13.83 -4.55
C ARG A 139 0.36 -14.00 -5.33
N GLY A 140 0.44 -14.45 -6.59
CA GLY A 140 -0.71 -14.76 -7.43
C GLY A 140 -1.54 -15.91 -6.88
N VAL A 141 -0.92 -17.01 -6.51
CA VAL A 141 -1.61 -18.16 -5.89
C VAL A 141 -2.37 -17.71 -4.64
N ARG A 142 -1.74 -16.93 -3.77
CA ARG A 142 -2.40 -16.36 -2.59
C ARG A 142 -3.57 -15.44 -2.96
N ALA A 143 -3.45 -14.67 -4.03
CA ALA A 143 -4.53 -13.79 -4.49
C ALA A 143 -5.74 -14.60 -5.00
N VAL A 144 -5.51 -15.65 -5.77
CA VAL A 144 -6.56 -16.55 -6.26
C VAL A 144 -7.30 -17.23 -5.11
N ILE A 145 -6.58 -17.79 -4.12
CA ILE A 145 -7.17 -18.42 -2.93
C ILE A 145 -7.95 -17.41 -2.10
N ARG A 146 -7.47 -16.17 -2.03
CA ARG A 146 -8.09 -15.12 -1.22
C ARG A 146 -9.45 -14.67 -1.76
N ILE A 147 -9.66 -14.65 -3.08
CA ILE A 147 -10.89 -14.14 -3.70
C ILE A 147 -12.15 -14.85 -3.18
N PRO A 148 -12.28 -16.20 -3.20
CA PRO A 148 -13.47 -16.86 -2.71
C PRO A 148 -13.70 -16.65 -1.19
N ILE A 149 -12.62 -16.57 -0.41
CA ILE A 149 -12.70 -16.29 1.03
C ILE A 149 -13.26 -14.88 1.27
N GLU A 150 -12.73 -13.88 0.59
CA GLU A 150 -13.21 -12.50 0.72
C GLU A 150 -14.63 -12.34 0.15
N ALA A 151 -15.00 -13.09 -0.89
CA ALA A 151 -16.35 -13.08 -1.44
C ALA A 151 -17.38 -13.64 -0.47
N SER A 152 -17.08 -14.74 0.23
CA SER A 152 -17.97 -15.30 1.26
C SER A 152 -18.14 -14.35 2.45
N GLN A 153 -17.06 -13.71 2.89
CA GLN A 153 -17.08 -12.70 3.97
C GLN A 153 -17.82 -11.42 3.54
N LEU A 154 -17.69 -11.00 2.28
CA LEU A 154 -18.45 -9.91 1.70
C LEU A 154 -19.94 -10.19 1.77
N LEU A 155 -20.36 -11.37 1.32
CA LEU A 155 -21.77 -11.79 1.37
C LEU A 155 -22.30 -11.78 2.82
N ALA A 156 -21.55 -12.34 3.76
CA ALA A 156 -21.92 -12.34 5.17
C ALA A 156 -22.03 -10.92 5.75
N ALA A 157 -21.13 -10.02 5.37
CA ALA A 157 -21.17 -8.62 5.81
C ALA A 157 -22.36 -7.86 5.20
N LEU A 158 -22.73 -8.13 3.95
CA LEU A 158 -23.89 -7.55 3.28
C LEU A 158 -25.19 -8.01 3.94
N LEU A 159 -25.34 -9.31 4.22
CA LEU A 159 -26.49 -9.87 4.93
C LEU A 159 -26.66 -9.24 6.33
N LYS A 160 -25.55 -8.98 7.02
CA LYS A 160 -25.53 -8.32 8.33
C LYS A 160 -25.58 -6.78 8.23
N ARG A 161 -25.75 -6.21 7.05
CA ARG A 161 -25.76 -4.75 6.78
C ARG A 161 -24.54 -3.99 7.31
N ARG A 162 -23.38 -4.64 7.39
CA ARG A 162 -22.12 -4.08 7.90
C ARG A 162 -21.31 -3.40 6.77
N ARG A 163 -21.75 -2.22 6.32
CA ARG A 163 -21.21 -1.52 5.15
C ARG A 163 -19.68 -1.38 5.18
N ALA A 164 -19.08 -0.99 6.30
CA ALA A 164 -17.63 -0.82 6.40
C ALA A 164 -16.86 -2.14 6.23
N GLU A 165 -17.38 -3.24 6.77
CA GLU A 165 -16.78 -4.58 6.62
C GLU A 165 -16.93 -5.07 5.19
N ALA A 166 -18.15 -4.96 4.61
CA ALA A 166 -18.40 -5.30 3.21
C ALA A 166 -17.44 -4.57 2.28
N THR A 167 -17.25 -3.26 2.49
CA THR A 167 -16.30 -2.47 1.71
C THR A 167 -14.87 -2.99 1.85
N LYS A 168 -14.42 -3.37 3.04
CA LYS A 168 -13.06 -3.93 3.24
C LYS A 168 -12.85 -5.21 2.44
N HIS A 169 -13.83 -6.11 2.43
CA HIS A 169 -13.76 -7.35 1.67
C HIS A 169 -13.74 -7.08 0.16
N LEU A 170 -14.54 -6.13 -0.31
CA LEU A 170 -14.55 -5.69 -1.70
C LEU A 170 -13.20 -5.08 -2.13
N LEU A 171 -12.58 -4.26 -1.27
CA LEU A 171 -11.23 -3.73 -1.52
C LEU A 171 -10.17 -4.84 -1.58
N ASN A 172 -10.28 -5.85 -0.73
CA ASN A 172 -9.38 -7.00 -0.74
C ASN A 172 -9.51 -7.82 -2.04
N ILE A 173 -10.73 -8.00 -2.54
CA ILE A 173 -10.99 -8.64 -3.84
C ILE A 173 -10.37 -7.80 -4.97
N ALA A 174 -10.60 -6.48 -4.98
CA ALA A 174 -10.03 -5.59 -5.99
C ALA A 174 -8.49 -5.64 -5.98
N GLN A 175 -7.87 -5.68 -4.79
CA GLN A 175 -6.42 -5.81 -4.65
C GLN A 175 -5.91 -7.17 -5.16
N ALA A 176 -6.61 -8.26 -4.86
CA ALA A 176 -6.26 -9.59 -5.35
C ALA A 176 -6.36 -9.65 -6.88
N TRP A 177 -7.41 -9.07 -7.46
CA TRP A 177 -7.59 -8.96 -8.90
C TRP A 177 -6.48 -8.14 -9.55
N GLY A 178 -6.10 -6.99 -8.96
CA GLY A 178 -4.94 -6.20 -9.41
C GLY A 178 -3.63 -7.01 -9.38
N THR A 179 -3.46 -7.89 -8.40
CA THR A 179 -2.30 -8.81 -8.35
C THR A 179 -2.31 -9.78 -9.52
N ILE A 180 -3.45 -10.39 -9.83
CA ILE A 180 -3.60 -11.35 -10.94
C ILE A 180 -3.30 -10.65 -12.27
N THR A 181 -3.92 -9.52 -12.53
CA THR A 181 -3.71 -8.77 -13.78
C THR A 181 -2.27 -8.27 -13.93
N GLY A 182 -1.61 -7.88 -12.83
CA GLY A 182 -0.18 -7.53 -12.81
C GLY A 182 0.73 -8.71 -13.17
N LEU A 183 0.36 -9.94 -12.79
CA LEU A 183 1.06 -11.16 -13.21
C LEU A 183 0.92 -11.40 -14.71
N LEU A 184 -0.26 -11.17 -15.26
CA LEU A 184 -0.57 -11.26 -16.70
C LEU A 184 0.08 -10.14 -17.53
N GLY A 185 0.83 -9.22 -16.89
CA GLY A 185 1.54 -8.15 -17.58
C GLY A 185 0.72 -6.87 -17.80
N ILE A 186 -0.53 -6.83 -17.35
CA ILE A 186 -1.37 -5.63 -17.44
C ILE A 186 -0.85 -4.60 -16.44
N ARG A 187 -0.45 -3.43 -16.91
CA ARG A 187 0.02 -2.30 -16.08
C ARG A 187 -1.11 -1.29 -15.91
N TYR A 188 -1.38 -0.92 -14.67
CA TYR A 188 -2.34 0.15 -14.37
C TYR A 188 -1.61 1.47 -14.21
N GLU A 189 -1.87 2.44 -15.11
CA GLU A 189 -1.24 3.76 -15.12
C GLU A 189 -2.20 4.78 -14.48
N GLU A 190 -2.01 5.06 -13.20
CA GLU A 190 -2.80 6.02 -12.42
C GLU A 190 -2.60 7.45 -12.91
N TYR A 191 -1.37 7.80 -13.30
CA TYR A 191 -0.94 9.16 -13.61
C TYR A 191 -0.85 9.45 -15.12
N ARG A 192 -1.42 8.58 -15.96
CA ARG A 192 -1.48 8.80 -17.41
C ARG A 192 -2.33 10.02 -17.79
N ARG A 193 -3.33 10.37 -16.95
CA ARG A 193 -4.10 11.61 -17.08
C ARG A 193 -3.70 12.52 -15.94
N ILE A 194 -3.09 13.65 -16.28
CA ILE A 194 -2.81 14.72 -15.30
C ILE A 194 -4.18 15.29 -14.91
N HIS A 195 -4.59 15.06 -13.68
CA HIS A 195 -5.80 15.68 -13.15
C HIS A 195 -5.48 17.15 -12.89
N GLY A 196 -5.96 18.03 -13.76
CA GLY A 196 -5.80 19.49 -13.59
C GLY A 196 -5.55 20.29 -14.86
N SER A 197 -5.69 19.65 -16.05
CA SER A 197 -5.76 20.38 -17.33
C SER A 197 -7.16 20.26 -17.90
#